data_b725296582f3b7c89806d7b9aee6e626
#
_entry.id   b725296582f3b7c89806d7b9aee6e626
#
_cell.length_a   1.000
_cell.length_b   1.000
_cell.length_c   1.000
_cell.angle_alpha   90.00
_cell.angle_beta   90.00
_cell.angle_gamma   90.00
#
_symmetry.space_group_name_H-M   'P 1'
#
loop_
_entity.id
_entity.type
_entity.pdbx_description
1 polymer ?
#
loop_
_entity_poly.entity_id
_entity_poly.type
_entity_poly.pdbx_seq_one_letter_code
_entity_poly.pdbx_strand_id
1 'polypeptide(L)'
;MTIHKLTHTGLVSRTIALLSSAPPAAPIPNLRAPPTGESHKHFSLHNHKLTTDRLLRAAREAERAESRKYVDIVEIIRNDHIEAGRNAIKDAKIRQKYETAVGEECDGLIRICESAQHLAEVSSRTEDKIIAKGEKLSCMYMTGLLQDKGVNAVFVDMSEVITFDVGKGLNDGFYKQLAAALAEKVLEHDNVVPVITGYFGNVPGGLLNQIGRGYTDLCAALVAVGLRANELQIWKEVDGIFTADPRKVPTARLLDSVTPSEAAELTFYGSEVIHPFTMEQVIKASIPIRIKNVKNPINNGTVIWPDVVDDLSYRKPGLFRNHSRQNLLSSLSGKTPKRPTAVTIKRGITVLNVHSKKRTRAHGFLMSIFSILDKHKLSVDLISSSEVHVSMALHSEIAMLSEAGPDSEEMRIESAALKGAVDDLGAWGDIDLVPQMAIVSLVGKQLRSMVGISGRFFSTLGEEGINIEMISQGES
;
A
#
# COMPACT_ATOMS: atom_id res chain seq x y z
N MET A 1 4.28 -6.05 17.49
CA MET A 1 4.69 -4.86 18.27
C MET A 1 5.84 -5.25 19.15
N THR A 2 7.07 -4.88 18.79
CA THR A 2 8.26 -5.18 19.58
C THR A 2 8.58 -3.93 20.38
N ILE A 3 8.24 -3.95 21.68
CA ILE A 3 8.69 -2.92 22.60
C ILE A 3 10.13 -3.29 22.97
N HIS A 4 11.12 -2.66 22.37
CA HIS A 4 12.48 -2.74 22.88
C HIS A 4 12.53 -2.00 24.21
N LYS A 5 12.93 -2.72 25.28
CA LYS A 5 13.31 -2.11 26.55
C LYS A 5 14.30 -0.99 26.29
N LEU A 6 13.89 0.22 26.62
CA LEU A 6 14.77 1.38 26.72
C LEU A 6 15.75 1.12 27.86
N THR A 7 16.93 0.66 27.56
CA THR A 7 18.04 0.63 28.52
C THR A 7 18.68 2.02 28.54
N HIS A 8 18.89 2.51 29.74
CA HIS A 8 19.55 3.76 30.10
C HIS A 8 20.92 3.92 29.43
N THR A 9 20.97 4.49 28.25
CA THR A 9 22.15 5.23 27.73
C THR A 9 21.63 6.20 26.69
N GLY A 10 21.92 7.46 26.84
CA GLY A 10 21.35 8.67 26.23
C GLY A 10 21.31 8.83 24.72
N LEU A 11 20.94 7.82 23.95
CA LEU A 11 20.53 7.90 22.53
C LEU A 11 19.20 7.18 22.37
N VAL A 12 18.12 7.93 22.39
CA VAL A 12 16.77 7.42 22.10
C VAL A 12 16.76 6.95 20.64
N SER A 13 16.79 5.62 20.42
CA SER A 13 16.57 5.02 19.10
C SER A 13 15.10 5.25 18.74
N ARG A 14 14.82 6.12 17.76
CA ARG A 14 13.48 6.40 17.26
C ARG A 14 13.14 5.37 16.18
N THR A 15 12.35 4.36 16.51
CA THR A 15 11.77 3.42 15.56
C THR A 15 10.29 3.72 15.45
N ILE A 16 9.83 3.99 14.23
CA ILE A 16 8.40 4.20 13.94
C ILE A 16 7.87 2.88 13.39
N ALA A 17 6.90 2.31 14.08
CA ALA A 17 6.19 1.12 13.64
C ALA A 17 4.81 1.52 13.12
N LEU A 18 4.57 1.27 11.84
CA LEU A 18 3.26 1.39 11.22
C LEU A 18 2.57 0.03 11.24
N LEU A 19 1.38 -0.01 11.81
CA LEU A 19 0.46 -1.14 11.66
C LEU A 19 -0.50 -0.80 10.53
N SER A 20 -0.15 -1.20 9.29
CA SER A 20 -1.10 -1.06 8.18
C SER A 20 -2.21 -2.09 8.36
N SER A 21 -3.44 -1.64 8.52
CA SER A 21 -4.68 -2.46 8.56
C SER A 21 -4.63 -3.71 9.45
N ALA A 22 -3.90 -3.70 10.56
CA ALA A 22 -3.95 -4.79 11.52
C ALA A 22 -5.31 -4.80 12.25
N PRO A 23 -6.01 -5.94 12.31
CA PRO A 23 -7.25 -6.04 13.06
C PRO A 23 -7.00 -5.83 14.55
N PRO A 24 -7.98 -5.32 15.30
CA PRO A 24 -7.90 -5.18 16.72
C PRO A 24 -7.83 -6.56 17.38
N ALA A 25 -6.71 -7.08 17.69
CA ALA A 25 -6.39 -8.29 18.45
C ALA A 25 -5.44 -9.25 17.75
N ALA A 26 -4.21 -8.77 17.46
CA ALA A 26 -3.09 -9.70 17.46
C ALA A 26 -2.59 -9.85 18.89
N PRO A 27 -2.34 -11.07 19.42
CA PRO A 27 -1.81 -11.25 20.74
C PRO A 27 -0.42 -10.62 20.83
N ILE A 28 -0.20 -9.83 21.89
CA ILE A 28 1.10 -9.22 22.19
C ILE A 28 2.11 -10.35 22.43
N PRO A 29 3.25 -10.41 21.71
CA PRO A 29 4.22 -11.48 21.94
C PRO A 29 4.89 -11.27 23.30
N ASN A 30 4.68 -12.18 24.20
CA ASN A 30 5.38 -12.55 25.42
C ASN A 30 4.45 -13.02 26.55
N LEU A 31 3.21 -13.40 26.24
CA LEU A 31 2.40 -14.15 27.18
C LEU A 31 2.43 -15.62 26.76
N ARG A 32 2.94 -16.49 27.64
CA ARG A 32 2.81 -17.94 27.52
C ARG A 32 1.34 -18.26 27.23
N ALA A 33 1.09 -19.08 26.22
CA ALA A 33 -0.23 -19.56 25.88
C ALA A 33 -0.89 -20.20 27.11
N PRO A 34 -2.13 -19.86 27.44
CA PRO A 34 -2.92 -20.64 28.40
C PRO A 34 -3.28 -21.98 27.75
N PRO A 35 -3.56 -23.03 28.55
CA PRO A 35 -3.85 -24.37 28.04
C PRO A 35 -5.11 -24.38 27.20
N THR A 36 -5.05 -25.20 26.16
CA THR A 36 -6.08 -25.45 25.18
C THR A 36 -7.44 -25.77 25.77
N GLY A 37 -8.46 -25.06 25.34
CA GLY A 37 -9.84 -25.47 25.55
C GLY A 37 -10.85 -24.37 25.77
N GLU A 38 -10.94 -23.38 24.90
CA GLU A 38 -12.16 -22.61 24.67
C GLU A 38 -12.09 -21.94 23.30
N SER A 39 -13.17 -22.09 22.53
CA SER A 39 -13.31 -21.54 21.18
C SER A 39 -13.36 -20.01 21.21
N HIS A 40 -12.21 -19.36 21.13
CA HIS A 40 -12.15 -17.95 20.83
C HIS A 40 -12.61 -17.75 19.38
N LYS A 41 -13.78 -17.16 19.19
CA LYS A 41 -14.21 -16.62 17.92
C LYS A 41 -13.12 -15.64 17.47
N HIS A 42 -12.34 -16.04 16.47
CA HIS A 42 -11.37 -15.21 15.81
C HIS A 42 -12.07 -13.93 15.33
N PHE A 43 -11.71 -12.79 15.88
CA PHE A 43 -12.01 -11.50 15.31
C PHE A 43 -11.09 -11.35 14.08
N SER A 44 -11.59 -11.84 12.96
CA SER A 44 -10.85 -12.07 11.72
C SER A 44 -10.56 -10.74 11.01
N LEU A 45 -9.48 -10.70 10.23
CA LEU A 45 -9.18 -9.73 9.16
C LEU A 45 -10.39 -9.33 8.30
N HIS A 46 -11.40 -10.18 8.20
CA HIS A 46 -12.69 -9.94 7.59
C HIS A 46 -13.40 -8.70 8.15
N ASN A 47 -13.25 -8.37 9.43
CA ASN A 47 -13.99 -7.28 10.05
C ASN A 47 -13.41 -5.89 9.72
N HIS A 48 -12.13 -5.75 9.43
CA HIS A 48 -11.53 -4.45 9.10
C HIS A 48 -11.88 -4.01 7.66
N LYS A 49 -11.83 -4.95 6.72
CA LYS A 49 -12.35 -4.72 5.36
C LYS A 49 -13.82 -4.36 5.41
N LEU A 50 -14.56 -4.98 6.34
CA LEU A 50 -15.97 -4.67 6.64
C LEU A 50 -16.16 -3.25 7.18
N THR A 51 -15.28 -2.69 8.01
CA THR A 51 -15.45 -1.32 8.55
C THR A 51 -15.30 -0.28 7.46
N THR A 52 -14.26 -0.34 6.63
CA THR A 52 -14.10 0.58 5.50
C THR A 52 -15.25 0.47 4.50
N ASP A 53 -15.69 -0.76 4.17
CA ASP A 53 -16.82 -0.97 3.27
C ASP A 53 -18.15 -0.44 3.87
N ARG A 54 -18.32 -0.57 5.19
CA ARG A 54 -19.47 0.02 5.91
C ARG A 54 -19.44 1.55 5.89
N LEU A 55 -18.28 2.16 6.10
CA LEU A 55 -18.11 3.61 6.03
C LEU A 55 -18.42 4.16 4.63
N LEU A 56 -17.92 3.49 3.59
CA LEU A 56 -18.26 3.82 2.20
C LEU A 56 -19.76 3.66 1.92
N ARG A 57 -20.39 2.62 2.46
CA ARG A 57 -21.85 2.44 2.35
C ARG A 57 -22.61 3.51 3.11
N ALA A 58 -22.17 3.90 4.30
CA ALA A 58 -22.77 5.00 5.06
C ALA A 58 -22.70 6.32 4.28
N ALA A 59 -21.55 6.61 3.64
CA ALA A 59 -21.40 7.78 2.78
C ALA A 59 -22.40 7.77 1.61
N ARG A 60 -22.53 6.63 0.89
CA ARG A 60 -23.50 6.48 -0.21
C ARG A 60 -24.96 6.58 0.23
N GLU A 61 -25.30 6.04 1.41
CA GLU A 61 -26.65 6.17 1.96
C GLU A 61 -26.96 7.62 2.40
N ALA A 62 -25.93 8.38 2.81
CA ALA A 62 -26.07 9.79 3.14
C ALA A 62 -26.35 10.69 1.91
N GLU A 63 -26.04 10.26 0.69
CA GLU A 63 -26.43 10.97 -0.53
C GLU A 63 -27.93 10.87 -0.85
N ARG A 64 -28.64 9.89 -0.24
CA ARG A 64 -30.05 9.63 -0.52
C ARG A 64 -30.94 10.42 0.42
N ALA A 65 -31.76 11.33 -0.11
CA ALA A 65 -32.54 12.32 0.63
C ALA A 65 -33.40 11.76 1.77
N GLU A 66 -33.92 10.53 1.68
CA GLU A 66 -34.82 9.94 2.66
C GLU A 66 -34.23 8.73 3.42
N SER A 67 -33.00 8.35 3.13
CA SER A 67 -32.40 7.18 3.74
C SER A 67 -31.74 7.54 5.09
N ARG A 68 -32.17 6.89 6.17
CA ARG A 68 -31.49 6.92 7.47
C ARG A 68 -30.65 5.66 7.74
N LYS A 69 -30.45 4.81 6.75
CA LYS A 69 -29.69 3.56 6.88
C LYS A 69 -28.23 3.76 7.28
N TYR A 70 -27.66 4.95 7.03
CA TYR A 70 -26.33 5.28 7.51
C TYR A 70 -26.24 5.26 9.04
N VAL A 71 -27.34 5.61 9.77
CA VAL A 71 -27.37 5.53 11.23
C VAL A 71 -27.22 4.08 11.68
N ASP A 72 -27.98 3.14 11.10
CA ASP A 72 -27.89 1.72 11.44
C ASP A 72 -26.48 1.17 11.17
N ILE A 73 -25.87 1.60 10.05
CA ILE A 73 -24.52 1.19 9.69
C ILE A 73 -23.49 1.70 10.72
N VAL A 74 -23.62 2.94 11.16
CA VAL A 74 -22.73 3.54 12.18
C VAL A 74 -22.91 2.86 13.53
N GLU A 75 -24.16 2.53 13.91
CA GLU A 75 -24.44 1.80 15.16
C GLU A 75 -23.82 0.39 15.15
N ILE A 76 -23.80 -0.30 14.01
CA ILE A 76 -23.08 -1.57 13.88
C ILE A 76 -21.57 -1.35 14.12
N ILE A 77 -20.98 -0.32 13.53
CA ILE A 77 -19.56 0.02 13.73
C ILE A 77 -19.30 0.33 15.20
N ARG A 78 -20.15 1.14 15.86
CA ARG A 78 -20.08 1.46 17.28
C ARG A 78 -20.07 0.20 18.15
N ASN A 79 -21.04 -0.67 17.93
CA ASN A 79 -21.21 -1.90 18.70
C ASN A 79 -20.02 -2.84 18.54
N ASP A 80 -19.50 -3.02 17.31
CA ASP A 80 -18.32 -3.85 17.04
C ASP A 80 -17.09 -3.34 17.81
N HIS A 81 -16.86 -2.02 17.83
CA HIS A 81 -15.73 -1.42 18.54
C HIS A 81 -15.89 -1.50 20.06
N ILE A 82 -17.09 -1.25 20.59
CA ILE A 82 -17.38 -1.38 22.03
C ILE A 82 -17.20 -2.83 22.48
N GLU A 83 -17.72 -3.80 21.72
CA GLU A 83 -17.55 -5.23 22.03
C GLU A 83 -16.06 -5.63 22.01
N ALA A 84 -15.29 -5.16 21.01
CA ALA A 84 -13.86 -5.38 20.96
C ALA A 84 -13.14 -4.82 22.19
N GLY A 85 -13.50 -3.62 22.64
CA GLY A 85 -12.97 -2.99 23.84
C GLY A 85 -13.29 -3.80 25.10
N ARG A 86 -14.54 -4.25 25.27
CA ARG A 86 -14.98 -5.07 26.40
C ARG A 86 -14.24 -6.41 26.49
N ASN A 87 -13.98 -7.02 25.35
CA ASN A 87 -13.30 -8.30 25.27
C ASN A 87 -11.79 -8.21 25.56
N ALA A 88 -11.14 -7.09 25.22
CA ALA A 88 -9.69 -7.00 25.24
C ALA A 88 -9.11 -6.05 26.33
N ILE A 89 -9.79 -4.95 26.67
CA ILE A 89 -9.34 -3.97 27.67
C ILE A 89 -9.90 -4.38 29.04
N LYS A 90 -9.02 -4.79 29.95
CA LYS A 90 -9.40 -5.34 31.27
C LYS A 90 -9.64 -4.25 32.31
N ASP A 91 -8.82 -3.20 32.30
CA ASP A 91 -9.00 -2.07 33.22
C ASP A 91 -10.30 -1.32 32.94
N ALA A 92 -11.16 -1.23 33.95
CA ALA A 92 -12.49 -0.64 33.83
C ALA A 92 -12.46 0.86 33.48
N LYS A 93 -11.48 1.61 33.99
CA LYS A 93 -11.38 3.05 33.75
C LYS A 93 -10.91 3.33 32.31
N ILE A 94 -9.90 2.58 31.87
CA ILE A 94 -9.40 2.68 30.49
C ILE A 94 -10.52 2.29 29.51
N ARG A 95 -11.21 1.20 29.80
CA ARG A 95 -12.33 0.72 28.95
C ARG A 95 -13.46 1.74 28.88
N GLN A 96 -13.88 2.31 30.01
CA GLN A 96 -14.94 3.33 30.06
C GLN A 96 -14.55 4.55 29.23
N LYS A 97 -13.30 5.04 29.40
CA LYS A 97 -12.78 6.17 28.60
C LYS A 97 -12.82 5.86 27.11
N TYR A 98 -12.42 4.64 26.73
CA TYR A 98 -12.46 4.18 25.32
C TYR A 98 -13.90 4.12 24.80
N GLU A 99 -14.84 3.48 25.52
CA GLU A 99 -16.24 3.36 25.12
C GLU A 99 -16.89 4.74 24.92
N THR A 100 -16.64 5.70 25.83
CA THR A 100 -17.11 7.07 25.69
C THR A 100 -16.56 7.73 24.43
N ALA A 101 -15.26 7.63 24.18
CA ALA A 101 -14.62 8.22 23.00
C ALA A 101 -15.13 7.60 21.69
N VAL A 102 -15.36 6.28 21.64
CA VAL A 102 -16.00 5.61 20.50
C VAL A 102 -17.41 6.15 20.27
N GLY A 103 -18.19 6.35 21.35
CA GLY A 103 -19.53 6.93 21.26
C GLY A 103 -19.51 8.31 20.61
N GLU A 104 -18.67 9.21 21.11
CA GLU A 104 -18.51 10.58 20.60
C GLU A 104 -18.10 10.64 19.13
N GLU A 105 -17.17 9.76 18.72
CA GLU A 105 -16.72 9.68 17.31
C GLU A 105 -17.80 9.15 16.38
N CYS A 106 -18.59 8.15 16.81
CA CYS A 106 -19.73 7.65 16.03
C CYS A 106 -20.86 8.68 15.92
N ASP A 107 -21.15 9.43 17.01
CA ASP A 107 -22.10 10.55 16.96
C ASP A 107 -21.59 11.64 16.00
N GLY A 108 -20.29 11.94 16.02
CA GLY A 108 -19.68 12.84 15.07
C GLY A 108 -19.82 12.37 13.61
N LEU A 109 -19.67 11.07 13.37
CA LEU A 109 -19.86 10.47 12.05
C LEU A 109 -21.30 10.59 11.57
N ILE A 110 -22.29 10.34 12.44
CA ILE A 110 -23.72 10.52 12.13
C ILE A 110 -23.96 11.98 11.71
N ARG A 111 -23.46 12.96 12.48
CA ARG A 111 -23.62 14.39 12.13
C ARG A 111 -22.99 14.75 10.77
N ILE A 112 -21.85 14.16 10.41
CA ILE A 112 -21.25 14.35 9.08
C ILE A 112 -22.17 13.81 7.99
N CYS A 113 -22.73 12.61 8.17
CA CYS A 113 -23.67 12.00 7.23
C CYS A 113 -24.96 12.81 7.12
N GLU A 114 -25.51 13.31 8.23
CA GLU A 114 -26.69 14.20 8.24
C GLU A 114 -26.43 15.50 7.46
N SER A 115 -25.28 16.11 7.66
CA SER A 115 -24.90 17.32 6.93
C SER A 115 -24.75 17.07 5.42
N ALA A 116 -24.14 15.95 5.04
CA ALA A 116 -24.03 15.53 3.65
C ALA A 116 -25.40 15.25 3.01
N GLN A 117 -26.32 14.64 3.75
CA GLN A 117 -27.70 14.40 3.33
C GLN A 117 -28.47 15.70 3.06
N HIS A 118 -28.33 16.69 3.95
CA HIS A 118 -28.95 18.01 3.74
C HIS A 118 -28.43 18.74 2.50
N LEU A 119 -27.15 18.53 2.15
CA LEU A 119 -26.55 19.09 0.95
C LEU A 119 -26.82 18.25 -0.29
N ALA A 120 -27.41 17.05 -0.15
CA ALA A 120 -27.56 16.03 -1.19
C ALA A 120 -26.26 15.72 -1.95
N GLU A 121 -25.10 15.85 -1.26
CA GLU A 121 -23.77 15.68 -1.84
C GLU A 121 -22.80 15.15 -0.81
N VAL A 122 -22.01 14.12 -1.20
CA VAL A 122 -20.82 13.69 -0.49
C VAL A 122 -19.61 14.10 -1.32
N SER A 123 -19.00 15.24 -0.98
CA SER A 123 -17.77 15.66 -1.64
C SER A 123 -16.63 14.69 -1.33
N SER A 124 -15.58 14.64 -2.19
CA SER A 124 -14.40 13.81 -1.95
C SER A 124 -13.76 14.06 -0.58
N ARG A 125 -13.78 15.30 -0.10
CA ARG A 125 -13.29 15.67 1.24
C ARG A 125 -14.16 15.12 2.36
N THR A 126 -15.48 15.08 2.14
CA THR A 126 -16.42 14.50 3.10
C THR A 126 -16.26 12.99 3.16
N GLU A 127 -16.09 12.34 2.01
CA GLU A 127 -15.80 10.91 1.92
C GLU A 127 -14.52 10.54 2.66
N ASP A 128 -13.41 11.29 2.45
CA ASP A 128 -12.15 11.12 3.18
C ASP A 128 -12.35 11.18 4.70
N LYS A 129 -13.11 12.17 5.20
CA LYS A 129 -13.42 12.32 6.63
C LYS A 129 -14.23 11.15 7.19
N ILE A 130 -15.18 10.64 6.42
CA ILE A 130 -15.99 9.48 6.80
C ILE A 130 -15.09 8.24 6.91
N ILE A 131 -14.26 7.98 5.90
CA ILE A 131 -13.40 6.79 5.85
C ILE A 131 -12.33 6.86 6.95
N ALA A 132 -11.76 8.03 7.19
CA ALA A 132 -10.74 8.25 8.23
C ALA A 132 -11.23 7.90 9.65
N LYS A 133 -12.55 7.90 9.90
CA LYS A 133 -13.11 7.48 11.20
C LYS A 133 -12.76 6.04 11.56
N GLY A 134 -12.67 5.13 10.59
CA GLY A 134 -12.27 3.74 10.83
C GLY A 134 -10.84 3.63 11.39
N GLU A 135 -9.90 4.38 10.82
CA GLU A 135 -8.52 4.43 11.33
C GLU A 135 -8.46 5.07 12.71
N LYS A 136 -9.20 6.16 12.91
CA LYS A 136 -9.26 6.86 14.20
C LYS A 136 -9.76 5.94 15.31
N LEU A 137 -10.85 5.23 15.09
CA LEU A 137 -11.39 4.24 16.04
C LEU A 137 -10.38 3.12 16.33
N SER A 138 -9.65 2.64 15.32
CA SER A 138 -8.60 1.63 15.48
C SER A 138 -7.41 2.15 16.30
N CYS A 139 -6.99 3.40 16.11
CA CYS A 139 -5.93 4.03 16.90
C CYS A 139 -6.35 4.23 18.37
N MET A 140 -7.59 4.62 18.63
CA MET A 140 -8.14 4.72 19.97
C MET A 140 -8.14 3.36 20.69
N TYR A 141 -8.58 2.30 19.98
CA TYR A 141 -8.55 0.94 20.49
C TYR A 141 -7.13 0.48 20.83
N MET A 142 -6.18 0.70 19.91
CA MET A 142 -4.78 0.34 20.15
C MET A 142 -4.19 1.10 21.34
N THR A 143 -4.51 2.38 21.47
CA THR A 143 -4.07 3.19 22.64
C THR A 143 -4.59 2.60 23.94
N GLY A 144 -5.88 2.27 24.00
CA GLY A 144 -6.49 1.63 25.19
C GLY A 144 -5.84 0.28 25.52
N LEU A 145 -5.57 -0.55 24.51
CA LEU A 145 -4.86 -1.82 24.70
C LEU A 145 -3.44 -1.65 25.24
N LEU A 146 -2.70 -0.66 24.73
CA LEU A 146 -1.35 -0.36 25.19
C LEU A 146 -1.34 0.10 26.63
N GLN A 147 -2.25 0.99 26.98
CA GLN A 147 -2.43 1.50 28.36
C GLN A 147 -2.82 0.37 29.31
N ASP A 148 -3.74 -0.52 28.92
CA ASP A 148 -4.13 -1.71 29.71
C ASP A 148 -2.95 -2.68 29.95
N LYS A 149 -1.95 -2.67 29.06
CA LYS A 149 -0.70 -3.43 29.20
C LYS A 149 0.40 -2.67 29.96
N GLY A 150 0.11 -1.54 30.57
CA GLY A 150 1.06 -0.73 31.30
C GLY A 150 2.03 0.08 30.43
N VAL A 151 1.75 0.20 29.14
CA VAL A 151 2.54 1.06 28.23
C VAL A 151 2.03 2.49 28.36
N ASN A 152 2.93 3.43 28.61
CA ASN A 152 2.58 4.84 28.58
C ASN A 152 2.35 5.27 27.12
N ALA A 153 1.10 5.15 26.65
CA ALA A 153 0.69 5.45 25.28
C ALA A 153 -0.33 6.59 25.24
N VAL A 154 -0.28 7.39 24.19
CA VAL A 154 -1.23 8.48 23.94
C VAL A 154 -1.77 8.41 22.53
N PHE A 155 -3.07 8.68 22.38
CA PHE A 155 -3.71 8.84 21.08
C PHE A 155 -3.43 10.24 20.53
N VAL A 156 -2.97 10.34 19.29
CA VAL A 156 -2.68 11.60 18.61
C VAL A 156 -3.43 11.66 17.27
N ASP A 157 -4.36 12.58 17.19
CA ASP A 157 -5.13 12.83 15.96
C ASP A 157 -4.34 13.76 15.03
N MET A 158 -4.07 13.28 13.82
CA MET A 158 -3.36 14.05 12.79
C MET A 158 -4.29 14.79 11.84
N SER A 159 -5.60 14.69 12.00
CA SER A 159 -6.59 15.20 11.03
C SER A 159 -6.55 16.72 10.79
N GLU A 160 -5.91 17.48 11.67
CA GLU A 160 -5.80 18.94 11.60
C GLU A 160 -4.35 19.44 11.50
N VAL A 161 -3.42 18.59 11.08
CA VAL A 161 -1.99 18.97 10.98
C VAL A 161 -1.73 19.96 9.84
N ILE A 162 -2.54 19.92 8.76
CA ILE A 162 -2.40 20.87 7.65
C ILE A 162 -3.00 22.21 8.05
N THR A 163 -2.18 23.11 8.60
CA THR A 163 -2.52 24.49 8.96
C THR A 163 -1.96 25.51 7.98
N PHE A 164 -1.23 25.07 6.95
CA PHE A 164 -0.56 25.86 5.95
C PHE A 164 -1.28 25.79 4.60
N ASP A 165 -1.01 26.74 3.72
CA ASP A 165 -1.59 26.77 2.38
C ASP A 165 -1.01 25.63 1.51
N VAL A 166 -1.88 24.76 1.04
CA VAL A 166 -1.51 23.62 0.17
C VAL A 166 -1.20 24.08 -1.26
N GLY A 167 -1.62 25.29 -1.66
CA GLY A 167 -1.44 25.80 -3.02
C GLY A 167 -2.23 25.02 -4.07
N LYS A 168 -1.66 24.93 -5.29
CA LYS A 168 -2.35 24.30 -6.43
C LYS A 168 -2.19 22.78 -6.55
N GLY A 169 -1.38 22.15 -5.71
CA GLY A 169 -1.15 20.69 -5.78
C GLY A 169 -0.12 20.17 -4.80
N LEU A 170 -0.05 18.85 -4.71
CA LEU A 170 0.83 18.11 -3.81
C LEU A 170 2.24 18.01 -4.43
N ASN A 171 3.10 18.96 -4.15
CA ASN A 171 4.48 19.02 -4.65
C ASN A 171 5.50 18.71 -3.52
N ASP A 172 6.79 18.64 -3.86
CA ASP A 172 7.87 18.36 -2.89
C ASP A 172 7.88 19.37 -1.72
N GLY A 173 7.52 20.63 -1.97
CA GLY A 173 7.41 21.66 -0.94
C GLY A 173 6.31 21.34 0.08
N PHE A 174 5.16 20.91 -0.41
CA PHE A 174 4.04 20.44 0.42
C PHE A 174 4.46 19.27 1.32
N TYR A 175 5.10 18.23 0.75
CA TYR A 175 5.51 17.05 1.53
C TYR A 175 6.58 17.39 2.58
N LYS A 176 7.48 18.32 2.30
CA LYS A 176 8.47 18.79 3.29
C LYS A 176 7.80 19.53 4.44
N GLN A 177 6.85 20.42 4.16
CA GLN A 177 6.10 21.15 5.20
C GLN A 177 5.24 20.20 6.01
N LEU A 178 4.56 19.25 5.36
CA LEU A 178 3.75 18.24 6.03
C LEU A 178 4.59 17.34 6.94
N ALA A 179 5.76 16.87 6.48
CA ALA A 179 6.66 16.08 7.31
C ALA A 179 7.12 16.84 8.57
N ALA A 180 7.40 18.13 8.44
CA ALA A 180 7.76 18.98 9.58
C ALA A 180 6.59 19.13 10.57
N ALA A 181 5.39 19.45 10.08
CA ALA A 181 4.19 19.64 10.90
C ALA A 181 3.76 18.31 11.61
N LEU A 182 3.83 17.18 10.92
CA LEU A 182 3.58 15.86 11.51
C LEU A 182 4.60 15.54 12.61
N ALA A 183 5.88 15.84 12.39
CA ALA A 183 6.92 15.62 13.39
C ALA A 183 6.74 16.51 14.62
N GLU A 184 6.40 17.79 14.43
CA GLU A 184 6.10 18.72 15.50
C GLU A 184 4.96 18.20 16.37
N LYS A 185 3.86 17.73 15.74
CA LYS A 185 2.71 17.16 16.45
C LYS A 185 3.06 15.92 17.26
N VAL A 186 3.95 15.07 16.77
CA VAL A 186 4.44 13.90 17.53
C VAL A 186 5.34 14.32 18.69
N LEU A 187 6.19 15.34 18.49
CA LEU A 187 7.14 15.83 19.51
C LEU A 187 6.46 16.56 20.67
N GLU A 188 5.19 16.98 20.55
CA GLU A 188 4.40 17.47 21.67
C GLU A 188 4.27 16.42 22.81
N HIS A 189 4.54 15.15 22.49
CA HIS A 189 4.34 14.00 23.36
C HIS A 189 5.66 13.28 23.68
N ASP A 190 6.57 13.92 24.41
CA ASP A 190 7.83 13.32 24.82
C ASP A 190 7.63 12.20 25.87
N ASN A 191 8.49 11.17 25.80
CA ASN A 191 8.53 10.03 26.75
C ASN A 191 7.27 9.15 26.77
N VAL A 192 6.41 9.23 25.79
CA VAL A 192 5.25 8.36 25.61
C VAL A 192 5.30 7.67 24.25
N VAL A 193 4.49 6.64 24.07
CA VAL A 193 4.30 5.98 22.76
C VAL A 193 3.10 6.64 22.08
N PRO A 194 3.31 7.50 21.07
CA PRO A 194 2.22 8.10 20.32
C PRO A 194 1.59 7.06 19.39
N VAL A 195 0.28 6.92 19.45
CA VAL A 195 -0.53 6.17 18.49
C VAL A 195 -1.22 7.19 17.59
N ILE A 196 -0.70 7.34 16.38
CA ILE A 196 -1.10 8.40 15.46
C ILE A 196 -2.10 7.89 14.42
N THR A 197 -3.03 8.74 13.98
CA THR A 197 -3.91 8.46 12.84
C THR A 197 -3.14 8.61 11.52
N GLY A 198 -3.57 7.87 10.48
CA GLY A 198 -3.00 8.00 9.13
C GLY A 198 -3.58 9.17 8.34
N TYR A 199 -4.82 9.56 8.63
CA TYR A 199 -5.43 10.73 8.00
C TYR A 199 -4.87 12.02 8.60
N PHE A 200 -4.28 12.87 7.76
CA PHE A 200 -3.57 14.08 8.18
C PHE A 200 -4.23 15.39 7.75
N GLY A 201 -5.47 15.34 7.24
CA GLY A 201 -6.25 16.52 6.93
C GLY A 201 -6.74 16.61 5.50
N ASN A 202 -7.36 17.73 5.19
CA ASN A 202 -7.94 17.97 3.87
C ASN A 202 -6.90 18.47 2.87
N VAL A 203 -6.90 17.85 1.69
CA VAL A 203 -6.13 18.33 0.54
C VAL A 203 -7.08 18.69 -0.63
N PRO A 204 -6.65 19.54 -1.57
CA PRO A 204 -7.43 19.81 -2.78
C PRO A 204 -7.72 18.51 -3.53
N GLY A 205 -9.00 18.25 -3.86
CA GLY A 205 -9.42 17.04 -4.58
C GLY A 205 -9.61 15.78 -3.73
N GLY A 206 -9.25 15.82 -2.43
CA GLY A 206 -9.36 14.69 -1.50
C GLY A 206 -8.14 13.76 -1.52
N LEU A 207 -7.79 13.20 -0.34
CA LEU A 207 -6.62 12.32 -0.17
C LEU A 207 -6.76 11.01 -0.94
N LEU A 208 -7.94 10.39 -0.90
CA LEU A 208 -8.19 9.14 -1.61
C LEU A 208 -8.03 9.29 -3.13
N ASN A 209 -8.47 10.42 -3.68
CA ASN A 209 -8.37 10.69 -5.12
C ASN A 209 -6.94 11.05 -5.55
N GLN A 210 -6.18 11.75 -4.69
CA GLN A 210 -4.83 12.24 -5.02
C GLN A 210 -3.75 11.20 -4.73
N ILE A 211 -3.89 10.43 -3.66
CA ILE A 211 -2.85 9.52 -3.14
C ILE A 211 -3.35 8.07 -3.15
N GLY A 212 -4.67 7.86 -3.07
CA GLY A 212 -5.26 6.54 -2.94
C GLY A 212 -5.25 6.02 -1.51
N ARG A 213 -5.55 4.72 -1.34
CA ARG A 213 -5.62 4.05 -0.03
C ARG A 213 -4.28 3.99 0.71
N GLY A 214 -3.17 4.31 0.05
CA GLY A 214 -1.82 4.33 0.63
C GLY A 214 -1.48 5.58 1.45
N TYR A 215 -2.41 6.52 1.67
CA TYR A 215 -2.14 7.75 2.41
C TYR A 215 -1.71 7.49 3.87
N THR A 216 -2.18 6.41 4.49
CA THR A 216 -1.77 6.01 5.84
C THR A 216 -0.29 5.61 5.88
N ASP A 217 0.16 4.81 4.92
CA ASP A 217 1.58 4.45 4.77
C ASP A 217 2.43 5.70 4.51
N LEU A 218 1.91 6.64 3.69
CA LEU A 218 2.57 7.92 3.43
C LEU A 218 2.67 8.79 4.69
N CYS A 219 1.62 8.88 5.49
CA CYS A 219 1.64 9.61 6.76
C CYS A 219 2.78 9.11 7.66
N ALA A 220 2.88 7.81 7.85
CA ALA A 220 3.94 7.22 8.66
C ALA A 220 5.34 7.43 8.05
N ALA A 221 5.46 7.38 6.73
CA ALA A 221 6.69 7.69 6.03
C ALA A 221 7.13 9.14 6.29
N LEU A 222 6.21 10.10 6.17
CA LEU A 222 6.49 11.52 6.42
C LEU A 222 6.79 11.81 7.89
N VAL A 223 6.12 11.13 8.84
CA VAL A 223 6.48 11.18 10.26
C VAL A 223 7.90 10.65 10.48
N ALA A 224 8.26 9.52 9.84
CA ALA A 224 9.61 8.99 9.93
C ALA A 224 10.65 9.96 9.39
N VAL A 225 10.36 10.60 8.25
CA VAL A 225 11.22 11.63 7.63
C VAL A 225 11.38 12.84 8.55
N GLY A 226 10.28 13.40 9.04
CA GLY A 226 10.29 14.59 9.90
C GLY A 226 11.01 14.37 11.22
N LEU A 227 10.86 13.20 11.84
CA LEU A 227 11.54 12.80 13.07
C LEU A 227 12.97 12.30 12.84
N ARG A 228 13.42 12.16 11.59
CA ARG A 228 14.70 11.52 11.24
C ARG A 228 14.83 10.16 11.92
N ALA A 229 13.83 9.31 11.76
CA ALA A 229 13.77 8.00 12.38
C ALA A 229 14.96 7.12 11.96
N ASN A 230 15.37 6.20 12.84
CA ASN A 230 16.43 5.25 12.52
C ASN A 230 15.94 4.17 11.55
N GLU A 231 14.65 3.84 11.57
CA GLU A 231 14.00 2.82 10.75
C GLU A 231 12.49 3.07 10.72
N LEU A 232 11.86 2.86 9.55
CA LEU A 232 10.41 2.74 9.40
C LEU A 232 10.07 1.25 9.34
N GLN A 233 9.21 0.77 10.24
CA GLN A 233 8.71 -0.60 10.21
C GLN A 233 7.28 -0.66 9.70
N ILE A 234 7.05 -1.48 8.68
CA ILE A 234 5.73 -1.74 8.10
C ILE A 234 5.33 -3.16 8.46
N TRP A 235 4.26 -3.29 9.24
CA TRP A 235 3.78 -4.56 9.72
C TRP A 235 2.56 -5.01 8.90
N LYS A 236 2.69 -6.17 8.26
CA LYS A 236 1.66 -6.78 7.39
C LYS A 236 1.40 -8.24 7.79
N GLU A 237 0.61 -8.97 7.01
CA GLU A 237 0.35 -10.41 7.23
C GLU A 237 1.35 -11.32 6.50
N VAL A 238 2.40 -10.75 5.93
CA VAL A 238 3.46 -11.49 5.23
C VAL A 238 4.80 -11.29 5.91
N ASP A 239 5.66 -12.29 5.88
CA ASP A 239 6.98 -12.24 6.55
C ASP A 239 7.96 -11.25 5.91
N GLY A 240 7.64 -10.72 4.74
CA GLY A 240 8.47 -9.79 3.99
C GLY A 240 8.34 -10.04 2.48
N ILE A 241 9.39 -9.72 1.73
CA ILE A 241 9.49 -9.94 0.29
C ILE A 241 10.14 -11.29 0.04
N PHE A 242 9.52 -12.10 -0.83
CA PHE A 242 10.01 -13.44 -1.18
C PHE A 242 10.56 -13.48 -2.61
N THR A 243 11.36 -14.48 -2.91
CA THR A 243 11.86 -14.75 -4.27
C THR A 243 10.76 -15.11 -5.27
N ALA A 244 9.59 -15.54 -4.79
CA ALA A 244 8.34 -15.75 -5.51
C ALA A 244 7.19 -15.79 -4.49
N ASP A 245 5.93 -15.81 -4.93
CA ASP A 245 4.78 -15.97 -4.02
C ASP A 245 4.83 -17.34 -3.32
N PRO A 246 5.07 -17.42 -2.00
CA PRO A 246 5.23 -18.69 -1.28
C PRO A 246 3.97 -19.56 -1.28
N ARG A 247 2.79 -18.97 -1.55
CA ARG A 247 1.53 -19.72 -1.68
C ARG A 247 1.46 -20.52 -2.97
N LYS A 248 2.24 -20.12 -4.00
CA LYS A 248 2.31 -20.79 -5.30
C LYS A 248 3.59 -21.60 -5.47
N VAL A 249 4.69 -21.10 -4.89
CA VAL A 249 6.02 -21.72 -4.95
C VAL A 249 6.48 -22.01 -3.52
N PRO A 250 6.23 -23.21 -2.99
CA PRO A 250 6.57 -23.57 -1.60
C PRO A 250 8.07 -23.47 -1.27
N THR A 251 8.93 -23.52 -2.29
CA THR A 251 10.40 -23.36 -2.17
C THR A 251 10.85 -21.90 -2.22
N ALA A 252 9.92 -20.95 -2.35
CA ALA A 252 10.23 -19.52 -2.31
C ALA A 252 10.89 -19.16 -0.98
N ARG A 253 11.95 -18.33 -1.05
CA ARG A 253 12.73 -17.93 0.11
C ARG A 253 12.46 -16.46 0.44
N LEU A 254 12.40 -16.16 1.73
CA LEU A 254 12.37 -14.79 2.21
C LEU A 254 13.69 -14.09 1.84
N LEU A 255 13.60 -12.86 1.36
CA LEU A 255 14.73 -11.98 1.08
C LEU A 255 15.04 -11.16 2.34
N ASP A 256 16.25 -11.28 2.86
CA ASP A 256 16.68 -10.51 4.04
C ASP A 256 16.77 -9.01 3.73
N SER A 257 17.15 -8.68 2.50
CA SER A 257 17.27 -7.31 2.03
C SER A 257 17.07 -7.19 0.53
N VAL A 258 16.56 -6.03 0.12
CA VAL A 258 16.40 -5.63 -1.29
C VAL A 258 16.80 -4.17 -1.47
N THR A 259 17.16 -3.79 -2.70
CA THR A 259 17.38 -2.38 -3.05
C THR A 259 16.03 -1.67 -3.29
N PRO A 260 16.01 -0.32 -3.24
CA PRO A 260 14.78 0.43 -3.54
C PRO A 260 14.26 0.17 -4.95
N SER A 261 15.14 0.05 -5.93
CA SER A 261 14.77 -0.27 -7.33
C SER A 261 14.10 -1.64 -7.42
N GLU A 262 14.69 -2.68 -6.83
CA GLU A 262 14.11 -4.01 -6.79
C GLU A 262 12.76 -4.02 -6.06
N ALA A 263 12.64 -3.31 -4.93
CA ALA A 263 11.39 -3.19 -4.19
C ALA A 263 10.30 -2.48 -5.00
N ALA A 264 10.65 -1.42 -5.74
CA ALA A 264 9.74 -0.69 -6.62
C ALA A 264 9.23 -1.59 -7.75
N GLU A 265 10.11 -2.34 -8.43
CA GLU A 265 9.73 -3.28 -9.47
C GLU A 265 8.84 -4.41 -8.95
N LEU A 266 9.18 -4.99 -7.79
CA LEU A 266 8.37 -6.03 -7.17
C LEU A 266 6.99 -5.54 -6.79
N THR A 267 6.88 -4.30 -6.30
CA THR A 267 5.60 -3.67 -5.97
C THR A 267 4.77 -3.41 -7.23
N PHE A 268 5.39 -2.88 -8.27
CA PHE A 268 4.70 -2.57 -9.53
C PHE A 268 4.15 -3.83 -10.22
N TYR A 269 4.90 -4.92 -10.20
CA TYR A 269 4.53 -6.17 -10.87
C TYR A 269 3.84 -7.21 -9.99
N GLY A 270 3.25 -6.83 -8.86
CA GLY A 270 2.29 -7.70 -8.16
C GLY A 270 2.59 -8.07 -6.70
N SER A 271 3.57 -7.44 -6.08
CA SER A 271 3.83 -7.60 -4.64
C SER A 271 3.57 -6.27 -3.92
N GLU A 272 2.32 -5.89 -3.76
CA GLU A 272 1.94 -4.63 -3.08
C GLU A 272 2.36 -4.62 -1.61
N VAL A 273 3.64 -4.35 -1.35
CA VAL A 273 4.16 -4.26 0.01
C VAL A 273 4.13 -2.82 0.52
N ILE A 274 4.53 -1.86 -0.32
CA ILE A 274 4.52 -0.42 -0.02
C ILE A 274 4.38 0.36 -1.33
N HIS A 275 3.58 1.42 -1.32
CA HIS A 275 3.43 2.27 -2.50
C HIS A 275 4.77 2.90 -2.89
N PRO A 276 5.18 2.89 -4.18
CA PRO A 276 6.49 3.40 -4.62
C PRO A 276 6.77 4.83 -4.18
N PHE A 277 5.79 5.72 -4.28
CA PHE A 277 5.92 7.11 -3.86
C PHE A 277 6.21 7.25 -2.35
N THR A 278 5.54 6.45 -1.51
CA THR A 278 5.77 6.41 -0.06
C THR A 278 7.20 5.95 0.25
N MET A 279 7.65 4.90 -0.46
CA MET A 279 9.01 4.39 -0.33
C MET A 279 10.05 5.43 -0.73
N GLU A 280 9.82 6.17 -1.83
CA GLU A 280 10.73 7.21 -2.32
C GLU A 280 10.98 8.31 -1.28
N GLN A 281 9.95 8.77 -0.55
CA GLN A 281 10.09 9.79 0.49
C GLN A 281 11.07 9.34 1.60
N VAL A 282 10.95 8.10 2.05
CA VAL A 282 11.75 7.53 3.13
C VAL A 282 13.19 7.26 2.67
N ILE A 283 13.35 6.73 1.46
CA ILE A 283 14.65 6.43 0.87
C ILE A 283 15.46 7.72 0.61
N LYS A 284 14.83 8.78 0.08
CA LYS A 284 15.44 10.10 -0.07
C LYS A 284 15.97 10.66 1.26
N ALA A 285 15.31 10.34 2.36
CA ALA A 285 15.74 10.71 3.71
C ALA A 285 16.79 9.77 4.31
N SER A 286 17.27 8.78 3.54
CA SER A 286 18.25 7.77 3.98
C SER A 286 17.77 6.93 5.18
N ILE A 287 16.47 6.67 5.28
CA ILE A 287 15.86 5.86 6.34
C ILE A 287 15.57 4.47 5.79
N PRO A 288 16.06 3.38 6.43
CA PRO A 288 15.71 2.02 6.01
C PRO A 288 14.25 1.70 6.32
N ILE A 289 13.62 0.91 5.43
CA ILE A 289 12.26 0.42 5.60
C ILE A 289 12.32 -1.08 5.89
N ARG A 290 11.70 -1.52 6.99
CA ARG A 290 11.62 -2.93 7.34
C ARG A 290 10.18 -3.43 7.25
N ILE A 291 9.97 -4.49 6.50
CA ILE A 291 8.68 -5.16 6.36
C ILE A 291 8.66 -6.36 7.30
N LYS A 292 7.64 -6.44 8.17
CA LYS A 292 7.50 -7.50 9.19
C LYS A 292 6.09 -8.08 9.20
N ASN A 293 5.98 -9.30 9.71
CA ASN A 293 4.72 -9.99 9.88
C ASN A 293 4.16 -9.81 11.30
N VAL A 294 2.93 -9.31 11.40
CA VAL A 294 2.22 -9.17 12.70
C VAL A 294 1.97 -10.52 13.37
N LYS A 295 1.83 -11.61 12.58
CA LYS A 295 1.63 -12.98 13.07
C LYS A 295 2.94 -13.69 13.42
N ASN A 296 4.07 -13.19 12.92
CA ASN A 296 5.41 -13.76 13.16
C ASN A 296 6.41 -12.64 13.54
N PRO A 297 6.23 -11.98 14.68
CA PRO A 297 7.03 -10.80 15.05
C PRO A 297 8.50 -11.11 15.36
N ILE A 298 8.86 -12.37 15.59
CA ILE A 298 10.23 -12.80 15.85
C ILE A 298 11.07 -12.77 14.57
N ASN A 299 10.45 -12.99 13.40
CA ASN A 299 11.14 -12.92 12.12
C ASN A 299 11.67 -11.50 11.86
N ASN A 300 12.89 -11.40 11.36
CA ASN A 300 13.52 -10.11 11.04
C ASN A 300 12.89 -9.39 9.84
N GLY A 301 12.11 -10.11 9.02
CA GLY A 301 11.48 -9.55 7.83
C GLY A 301 12.46 -9.22 6.72
N THR A 302 12.04 -8.35 5.80
CA THR A 302 12.86 -7.83 4.71
C THR A 302 13.20 -6.37 4.96
N VAL A 303 14.46 -5.96 4.73
CA VAL A 303 14.89 -4.56 4.82
C VAL A 303 15.11 -4.00 3.43
N ILE A 304 14.47 -2.87 3.13
CA ILE A 304 14.79 -2.03 1.97
C ILE A 304 15.80 -0.99 2.43
N TRP A 305 17.04 -1.12 1.96
CA TRP A 305 18.11 -0.20 2.33
C TRP A 305 18.12 1.00 1.39
N PRO A 306 18.28 2.23 1.91
CA PRO A 306 18.55 3.40 1.07
C PRO A 306 19.79 3.16 0.21
N ASP A 307 19.79 3.68 -1.01
CA ASP A 307 20.98 3.66 -1.84
C ASP A 307 22.11 4.39 -1.12
N VAL A 308 23.28 3.77 -1.08
CA VAL A 308 24.48 4.41 -0.50
C VAL A 308 24.84 5.56 -1.44
N VAL A 309 24.50 6.77 -1.06
CA VAL A 309 25.07 7.95 -1.70
C VAL A 309 26.58 7.89 -1.37
N ASP A 310 27.43 7.83 -2.37
CA ASP A 310 28.90 7.80 -2.25
C ASP A 310 29.49 9.10 -1.66
N ASP A 311 28.72 9.82 -0.87
CA ASP A 311 29.20 10.98 -0.14
C ASP A 311 29.86 10.52 1.17
N LEU A 312 31.17 10.36 1.10
CA LEU A 312 32.05 9.98 2.19
C LEU A 312 31.96 10.89 3.43
N SER A 313 31.25 12.01 3.34
CA SER A 313 31.13 13.01 4.41
C SER A 313 30.11 12.68 5.52
N TYR A 314 29.19 11.71 5.30
CA TYR A 314 28.13 11.35 6.26
C TYR A 314 28.30 10.01 6.96
N ARG A 315 29.50 9.45 7.01
CA ARG A 315 29.77 8.24 7.80
C ARG A 315 29.70 8.54 9.31
N LYS A 316 28.52 8.37 9.93
CA LYS A 316 28.47 8.16 11.38
C LYS A 316 29.07 6.78 11.70
N PRO A 317 30.19 6.70 12.44
CA PRO A 317 30.79 5.42 12.79
C PRO A 317 29.92 4.77 13.89
N GLY A 318 29.32 3.64 13.61
CA GLY A 318 28.80 2.81 14.67
C GLY A 318 27.58 1.93 14.41
N LEU A 319 26.62 2.34 13.56
CA LEU A 319 25.36 1.62 13.46
C LEU A 319 25.27 0.51 12.38
N PHE A 320 26.22 0.47 11.44
CA PHE A 320 26.13 -0.44 10.27
C PHE A 320 27.17 -1.56 10.27
N ARG A 321 27.57 -2.05 11.45
CA ARG A 321 28.78 -2.85 11.53
C ARG A 321 28.70 -4.31 11.05
N ASN A 322 27.54 -4.93 10.90
CA ASN A 322 27.49 -6.39 10.69
C ASN A 322 26.83 -6.94 9.42
N HIS A 323 25.92 -6.24 8.73
CA HIS A 323 25.28 -6.83 7.56
C HIS A 323 25.74 -6.25 6.20
N SER A 324 26.05 -4.96 6.14
CA SER A 324 26.48 -4.33 4.88
C SER A 324 27.88 -4.75 4.43
N ARG A 325 28.78 -5.10 5.37
CA ARG A 325 30.12 -5.55 5.01
C ARG A 325 30.14 -6.94 4.37
N GLN A 326 29.28 -7.85 4.79
CA GLN A 326 29.21 -9.18 4.15
C GLN A 326 28.66 -9.09 2.73
N ASN A 327 27.63 -8.26 2.49
CA ASN A 327 27.10 -8.06 1.15
C ASN A 327 28.03 -7.25 0.24
N LEU A 328 28.74 -6.25 0.78
CA LEU A 328 29.75 -5.50 0.03
C LEU A 328 30.98 -6.36 -0.29
N LEU A 329 31.45 -7.18 0.68
CA LEU A 329 32.57 -8.09 0.46
C LEU A 329 32.19 -9.26 -0.45
N SER A 330 30.94 -9.74 -0.44
CA SER A 330 30.46 -10.76 -1.38
C SER A 330 30.31 -10.20 -2.80
N SER A 331 29.94 -8.94 -2.96
CA SER A 331 29.91 -8.27 -4.27
C SER A 331 31.32 -8.00 -4.82
N LEU A 332 32.31 -7.79 -3.96
CA LEU A 332 33.72 -7.62 -4.34
C LEU A 332 34.46 -8.96 -4.58
N SER A 333 33.95 -10.07 -4.02
CA SER A 333 34.65 -11.36 -4.12
C SER A 333 34.38 -12.14 -5.42
N GLY A 334 33.54 -11.66 -6.31
CA GLY A 334 33.34 -12.20 -7.68
C GLY A 334 32.88 -13.68 -7.76
N LYS A 335 32.58 -14.34 -6.64
CA LYS A 335 32.30 -15.79 -6.57
C LYS A 335 30.85 -16.19 -6.29
N THR A 336 29.96 -15.24 -5.97
CA THR A 336 28.54 -15.58 -5.88
C THR A 336 27.92 -15.66 -7.27
N PRO A 337 27.28 -16.78 -7.63
CA PRO A 337 26.63 -16.88 -8.92
C PRO A 337 25.55 -15.78 -9.00
N LYS A 338 25.63 -14.95 -10.04
CA LYS A 338 24.63 -13.94 -10.33
C LYS A 338 23.28 -14.65 -10.52
N ARG A 339 22.30 -14.28 -9.75
CA ARG A 339 20.95 -14.86 -9.78
C ARG A 339 19.93 -13.74 -9.79
N PRO A 340 18.77 -13.94 -10.45
CA PRO A 340 17.62 -13.05 -10.26
C PRO A 340 17.26 -12.97 -8.77
N THR A 341 16.79 -11.80 -8.35
CA THR A 341 16.36 -11.58 -6.97
C THR A 341 15.01 -12.24 -6.74
N ALA A 342 14.07 -12.04 -7.67
CA ALA A 342 12.72 -12.60 -7.55
C ALA A 342 12.03 -12.74 -8.91
N VAL A 343 10.94 -13.53 -8.90
CA VAL A 343 9.97 -13.63 -10.00
C VAL A 343 8.62 -13.20 -9.45
N THR A 344 7.92 -12.33 -10.16
CA THR A 344 6.56 -11.90 -9.80
C THR A 344 5.60 -12.08 -10.95
N ILE A 345 4.30 -12.22 -10.63
CA ILE A 345 3.23 -12.41 -11.60
C ILE A 345 2.10 -11.42 -11.29
N LYS A 346 1.79 -10.56 -12.25
CA LYS A 346 0.64 -9.65 -12.22
C LYS A 346 -0.45 -10.23 -13.12
N ARG A 347 -1.58 -10.60 -12.54
CA ARG A 347 -2.75 -11.15 -13.26
C ARG A 347 -3.75 -10.06 -13.61
N GLY A 348 -4.78 -10.42 -14.36
CA GLY A 348 -5.84 -9.47 -14.75
C GLY A 348 -5.36 -8.50 -15.82
N ILE A 349 -4.49 -8.94 -16.71
CA ILE A 349 -3.99 -8.15 -17.82
C ILE A 349 -4.84 -8.41 -19.06
N THR A 350 -5.20 -7.31 -19.74
CA THR A 350 -5.77 -7.33 -21.09
C THR A 350 -4.76 -6.66 -22.03
N VAL A 351 -4.37 -7.35 -23.09
CA VAL A 351 -3.53 -6.74 -24.12
C VAL A 351 -4.43 -6.08 -25.15
N LEU A 352 -4.21 -4.80 -25.37
CA LEU A 352 -4.88 -3.98 -26.39
C LEU A 352 -3.90 -3.74 -27.55
N ASN A 353 -4.23 -4.29 -28.70
CA ASN A 353 -3.47 -4.15 -29.94
C ASN A 353 -4.14 -3.14 -30.87
N VAL A 354 -3.39 -2.16 -31.37
CA VAL A 354 -3.85 -1.15 -32.32
C VAL A 354 -3.02 -1.27 -33.60
N HIS A 355 -3.65 -1.70 -34.68
CA HIS A 355 -3.05 -1.79 -36.00
C HIS A 355 -3.42 -0.57 -36.84
N SER A 356 -2.46 0.28 -37.15
CA SER A 356 -2.71 1.52 -37.92
C SER A 356 -3.29 1.22 -39.32
N LYS A 357 -4.37 1.90 -39.65
CA LYS A 357 -4.96 1.87 -41.04
C LYS A 357 -4.07 2.54 -42.07
N LYS A 358 -3.11 3.35 -41.64
CA LYS A 358 -2.16 4.04 -42.51
C LYS A 358 -0.88 3.23 -42.67
N ARG A 359 -0.49 2.93 -43.91
CA ARG A 359 0.74 2.19 -44.22
C ARG A 359 2.03 3.01 -44.11
N THR A 360 1.94 4.28 -43.73
CA THR A 360 3.07 5.20 -43.59
C THR A 360 3.09 5.77 -42.17
N ARG A 361 4.28 6.12 -41.68
CA ARG A 361 4.45 6.78 -40.37
C ARG A 361 3.50 7.97 -40.24
N ALA A 362 2.49 7.86 -39.40
CA ALA A 362 1.63 8.97 -39.06
C ALA A 362 2.26 9.73 -37.89
N HIS A 363 2.74 10.95 -38.16
CA HIS A 363 3.15 11.83 -37.07
C HIS A 363 1.99 11.98 -36.06
N GLY A 364 2.29 11.85 -34.78
CA GLY A 364 1.29 11.97 -33.70
C GLY A 364 0.48 10.70 -33.40
N PHE A 365 0.70 9.57 -34.07
CA PHE A 365 -0.06 8.34 -33.82
C PHE A 365 0.00 7.89 -32.36
N LEU A 366 1.21 7.77 -31.78
CA LEU A 366 1.39 7.42 -30.38
C LEU A 366 0.78 8.47 -29.44
N MET A 367 0.97 9.76 -29.76
CA MET A 367 0.37 10.85 -28.96
C MET A 367 -1.16 10.72 -28.91
N SER A 368 -1.79 10.44 -30.04
CA SER A 368 -3.25 10.30 -30.11
C SER A 368 -3.73 9.08 -29.32
N ILE A 369 -3.03 7.93 -29.42
CA ILE A 369 -3.35 6.74 -28.62
C ILE A 369 -3.29 7.06 -27.12
N PHE A 370 -2.18 7.64 -26.64
CA PHE A 370 -2.03 7.95 -25.22
C PHE A 370 -3.01 9.03 -24.75
N SER A 371 -3.36 10.01 -25.59
CA SER A 371 -4.38 11.02 -25.25
C SER A 371 -5.76 10.38 -25.09
N ILE A 372 -6.11 9.38 -25.91
CA ILE A 372 -7.35 8.64 -25.78
C ILE A 372 -7.37 7.82 -24.49
N LEU A 373 -6.28 7.10 -24.19
CA LEU A 373 -6.18 6.32 -22.95
C LEU A 373 -6.28 7.22 -21.70
N ASP A 374 -5.61 8.38 -21.70
CA ASP A 374 -5.72 9.36 -20.61
C ASP A 374 -7.14 9.92 -20.45
N LYS A 375 -7.81 10.24 -21.57
CA LYS A 375 -9.22 10.68 -21.59
C LYS A 375 -10.12 9.68 -20.87
N HIS A 376 -9.89 8.38 -21.10
CA HIS A 376 -10.66 7.29 -20.50
C HIS A 376 -10.07 6.76 -19.18
N LYS A 377 -9.01 7.40 -18.63
CA LYS A 377 -8.34 7.02 -17.38
C LYS A 377 -7.83 5.58 -17.37
N LEU A 378 -7.33 5.10 -18.51
CA LEU A 378 -6.71 3.79 -18.63
C LEU A 378 -5.19 3.91 -18.47
N SER A 379 -4.64 3.12 -17.56
CA SER A 379 -3.19 3.06 -17.30
C SER A 379 -2.55 1.91 -18.09
N VAL A 380 -1.39 2.15 -18.66
CA VAL A 380 -0.62 1.16 -19.44
C VAL A 380 0.56 0.67 -18.60
N ASP A 381 0.65 -0.65 -18.38
CA ASP A 381 1.74 -1.29 -17.65
C ASP A 381 2.96 -1.58 -18.56
N LEU A 382 2.71 -2.08 -19.76
CA LEU A 382 3.73 -2.39 -20.76
C LEU A 382 3.29 -1.88 -22.12
N ILE A 383 4.26 -1.45 -22.93
CA ILE A 383 4.03 -1.06 -24.32
C ILE A 383 5.10 -1.68 -25.22
N SER A 384 4.66 -2.15 -26.37
CA SER A 384 5.52 -2.51 -27.48
C SER A 384 5.01 -1.81 -28.73
N SER A 385 5.86 -1.18 -29.49
CA SER A 385 5.46 -0.45 -30.70
C SER A 385 6.35 -0.75 -31.88
N SER A 386 5.74 -0.82 -33.06
CA SER A 386 6.40 -0.81 -34.36
C SER A 386 5.91 0.39 -35.18
N GLU A 387 6.24 0.47 -36.46
CA GLU A 387 5.82 1.58 -37.34
C GLU A 387 4.28 1.66 -37.51
N VAL A 388 3.60 0.52 -37.45
CA VAL A 388 2.17 0.39 -37.81
C VAL A 388 1.37 -0.35 -36.72
N HIS A 389 2.01 -0.73 -35.63
CA HIS A 389 1.40 -1.56 -34.59
C HIS A 389 1.82 -1.09 -33.20
N VAL A 390 0.86 -1.01 -32.30
CA VAL A 390 1.10 -0.72 -30.87
C VAL A 390 0.35 -1.74 -30.03
N SER A 391 1.08 -2.47 -29.20
CA SER A 391 0.54 -3.38 -28.21
C SER A 391 0.71 -2.79 -26.81
N MET A 392 -0.33 -2.79 -26.01
CA MET A 392 -0.36 -2.21 -24.68
C MET A 392 -1.00 -3.19 -23.70
N ALA A 393 -0.32 -3.46 -22.61
CA ALA A 393 -0.85 -4.24 -21.51
C ALA A 393 -1.56 -3.32 -20.51
N LEU A 394 -2.85 -3.54 -20.31
CA LEU A 394 -3.71 -2.80 -19.39
C LEU A 394 -4.04 -3.68 -18.19
N HIS A 395 -3.95 -3.14 -16.99
CA HIS A 395 -4.34 -3.84 -15.77
C HIS A 395 -5.64 -3.28 -15.20
N SER A 396 -6.51 -4.16 -14.71
CA SER A 396 -7.68 -3.78 -13.92
C SER A 396 -7.96 -4.83 -12.85
N GLU A 397 -8.31 -4.37 -11.66
CA GLU A 397 -8.79 -5.24 -10.58
C GLU A 397 -10.19 -5.81 -10.87
N ILE A 398 -10.97 -5.12 -11.71
CA ILE A 398 -12.28 -5.54 -12.17
C ILE A 398 -12.13 -6.12 -13.57
N ALA A 399 -12.78 -7.24 -13.85
CA ALA A 399 -12.74 -7.85 -15.18
C ALA A 399 -13.15 -6.82 -16.25
N MET A 400 -12.24 -6.52 -17.18
CA MET A 400 -12.52 -5.60 -18.29
C MET A 400 -13.37 -6.26 -19.38
N LEU A 401 -13.26 -7.58 -19.48
CA LEU A 401 -13.89 -8.42 -20.48
C LEU A 401 -14.56 -9.62 -19.80
N SER A 402 -15.73 -10.02 -20.27
CA SER A 402 -16.45 -11.24 -19.89
C SER A 402 -16.83 -12.04 -21.13
N GLU A 403 -17.05 -13.34 -20.97
CA GLU A 403 -17.62 -14.17 -22.05
C GLU A 403 -19.10 -13.79 -22.26
N ALA A 404 -19.50 -13.62 -23.51
CA ALA A 404 -20.86 -13.21 -23.85
C ALA A 404 -21.94 -14.29 -23.55
N GLY A 405 -21.50 -15.53 -23.25
CA GLY A 405 -22.35 -16.66 -22.86
C GLY A 405 -21.54 -17.94 -22.67
N PRO A 406 -22.11 -18.99 -22.04
CA PRO A 406 -21.37 -20.19 -21.68
C PRO A 406 -20.84 -21.02 -22.89
N ASP A 407 -21.33 -20.74 -24.12
CA ASP A 407 -20.91 -21.41 -25.36
C ASP A 407 -20.45 -20.41 -26.44
N SER A 408 -20.14 -19.15 -26.07
CA SER A 408 -19.78 -18.09 -27.03
C SER A 408 -18.30 -17.75 -26.87
N GLU A 409 -17.54 -17.83 -27.96
CA GLU A 409 -16.17 -17.31 -28.03
C GLU A 409 -16.14 -15.77 -28.12
N GLU A 410 -17.30 -15.11 -28.19
CA GLU A 410 -17.38 -13.66 -28.24
C GLU A 410 -17.17 -13.04 -26.86
N MET A 411 -16.24 -12.09 -26.79
CA MET A 411 -15.93 -11.35 -25.56
C MET A 411 -16.71 -10.06 -25.51
N ARG A 412 -17.33 -9.80 -24.35
CA ARG A 412 -18.05 -8.56 -24.06
C ARG A 412 -17.20 -7.63 -23.21
N ILE A 413 -17.11 -6.36 -23.63
CA ILE A 413 -16.41 -5.33 -22.86
C ILE A 413 -17.33 -4.87 -21.72
N GLU A 414 -16.95 -5.19 -20.48
CA GLU A 414 -17.71 -4.78 -19.28
C GLU A 414 -17.29 -3.39 -18.78
N SER A 415 -16.06 -3.00 -18.99
CA SER A 415 -15.53 -1.71 -18.59
C SER A 415 -16.01 -0.61 -19.56
N ALA A 416 -16.81 0.35 -19.07
CA ALA A 416 -17.22 1.52 -19.85
C ALA A 416 -16.02 2.36 -20.33
N ALA A 417 -14.95 2.44 -19.52
CA ALA A 417 -13.73 3.13 -19.88
C ALA A 417 -13.01 2.44 -21.04
N LEU A 418 -12.86 1.11 -20.99
CA LEU A 418 -12.26 0.35 -22.09
C LEU A 418 -13.11 0.45 -23.36
N LYS A 419 -14.44 0.33 -23.24
CA LYS A 419 -15.35 0.45 -24.38
C LYS A 419 -15.19 1.81 -25.08
N GLY A 420 -15.26 2.90 -24.31
CA GLY A 420 -15.07 4.24 -24.85
C GLY A 420 -13.70 4.44 -25.51
N ALA A 421 -12.65 3.86 -24.93
CA ALA A 421 -11.31 3.92 -25.51
C ALA A 421 -11.24 3.13 -26.83
N VAL A 422 -11.82 1.94 -26.90
CA VAL A 422 -11.86 1.10 -28.13
C VAL A 422 -12.63 1.83 -29.23
N ASP A 423 -13.78 2.44 -28.90
CA ASP A 423 -14.59 3.22 -29.86
C ASP A 423 -13.75 4.41 -30.43
N ASP A 424 -13.09 5.17 -29.59
CA ASP A 424 -12.25 6.32 -30.00
C ASP A 424 -11.00 5.87 -30.80
N LEU A 425 -10.34 4.78 -30.38
CA LEU A 425 -9.16 4.22 -31.05
C LEU A 425 -9.50 3.63 -32.42
N GLY A 426 -10.71 3.15 -32.63
CA GLY A 426 -11.19 2.62 -33.92
C GLY A 426 -11.06 3.59 -35.10
N ALA A 427 -11.00 4.91 -34.81
CA ALA A 427 -10.71 5.93 -35.83
C ALA A 427 -9.25 5.90 -36.31
N TRP A 428 -8.33 5.35 -35.52
CA TRP A 428 -6.89 5.34 -35.78
C TRP A 428 -6.38 4.00 -36.29
N GLY A 429 -7.05 2.90 -35.94
CA GLY A 429 -6.59 1.55 -36.30
C GLY A 429 -7.66 0.49 -36.13
N ASP A 430 -7.31 -0.73 -36.53
CA ASP A 430 -8.08 -1.91 -36.19
C ASP A 430 -7.65 -2.36 -34.79
N ILE A 431 -8.62 -2.67 -33.94
CA ILE A 431 -8.41 -2.96 -32.53
C ILE A 431 -8.60 -4.46 -32.29
N ASP A 432 -7.63 -5.07 -31.62
CA ASP A 432 -7.70 -6.43 -31.12
C ASP A 432 -7.46 -6.47 -29.61
N LEU A 433 -8.20 -7.30 -28.88
CA LEU A 433 -8.15 -7.44 -27.43
C LEU A 433 -7.82 -8.89 -27.06
N VAL A 434 -6.73 -9.09 -26.35
CA VAL A 434 -6.35 -10.40 -25.84
C VAL A 434 -6.55 -10.40 -24.30
N PRO A 435 -7.60 -11.08 -23.81
CA PRO A 435 -7.94 -11.11 -22.39
C PRO A 435 -7.14 -12.16 -21.61
N GLN A 436 -7.35 -12.17 -20.29
CA GLN A 436 -6.87 -13.21 -19.37
C GLN A 436 -5.35 -13.42 -19.36
N MET A 437 -4.61 -12.40 -19.71
CA MET A 437 -3.16 -12.43 -19.72
C MET A 437 -2.56 -12.19 -18.33
N ALA A 438 -1.27 -12.46 -18.21
CA ALA A 438 -0.49 -12.15 -17.00
C ALA A 438 0.88 -11.60 -17.41
N ILE A 439 1.37 -10.63 -16.64
CA ILE A 439 2.76 -10.18 -16.76
C ILE A 439 3.60 -11.02 -15.81
N VAL A 440 4.59 -11.73 -16.35
CA VAL A 440 5.60 -12.45 -15.56
C VAL A 440 6.88 -11.62 -15.61
N SER A 441 7.34 -11.14 -14.45
CA SER A 441 8.52 -10.28 -14.36
C SER A 441 9.63 -10.95 -13.60
N LEU A 442 10.83 -10.86 -14.15
CA LEU A 442 12.06 -11.30 -13.53
C LEU A 442 12.77 -10.05 -12.99
N VAL A 443 12.96 -9.97 -11.68
CA VAL A 443 13.53 -8.79 -10.99
C VAL A 443 14.92 -9.11 -10.45
N GLY A 444 15.86 -8.16 -10.58
CA GLY A 444 17.19 -8.29 -10.00
C GLY A 444 18.19 -7.26 -10.52
N LYS A 445 18.97 -6.69 -9.62
CA LYS A 445 19.95 -5.61 -9.85
C LYS A 445 20.99 -5.90 -10.94
N GLN A 446 21.30 -7.16 -11.23
CA GLN A 446 22.37 -7.53 -12.15
C GLN A 446 21.86 -8.27 -13.39
N LEU A 447 20.58 -8.25 -13.70
CA LEU A 447 20.00 -8.98 -14.86
C LEU A 447 20.69 -8.65 -16.17
N ARG A 448 21.02 -7.38 -16.43
CA ARG A 448 21.76 -6.95 -17.65
C ARG A 448 23.10 -7.68 -17.86
N SER A 449 23.76 -8.07 -16.79
CA SER A 449 25.05 -8.73 -16.83
C SER A 449 24.95 -10.27 -16.76
N MET A 450 23.74 -10.82 -16.72
CA MET A 450 23.48 -12.26 -16.70
C MET A 450 23.30 -12.81 -18.11
N VAL A 451 24.38 -13.21 -18.73
CA VAL A 451 24.33 -13.84 -20.06
C VAL A 451 23.48 -15.09 -20.03
N GLY A 452 22.53 -15.20 -20.97
CA GLY A 452 21.67 -16.38 -21.14
C GLY A 452 20.44 -16.43 -20.21
N ILE A 453 20.19 -15.43 -19.33
CA ILE A 453 19.04 -15.45 -18.42
C ILE A 453 17.71 -15.42 -19.18
N SER A 454 17.60 -14.57 -20.21
CA SER A 454 16.40 -14.49 -21.05
C SER A 454 16.14 -15.81 -21.80
N GLY A 455 17.20 -16.44 -22.31
CA GLY A 455 17.07 -17.75 -22.96
C GLY A 455 16.51 -18.81 -22.03
N ARG A 456 17.00 -18.91 -20.79
CA ARG A 456 16.46 -19.85 -19.79
C ARG A 456 15.01 -19.55 -19.44
N PHE A 457 14.70 -18.26 -19.25
CA PHE A 457 13.34 -17.83 -18.90
C PHE A 457 12.34 -18.23 -20.01
N PHE A 458 12.65 -17.92 -21.27
CA PHE A 458 11.78 -18.25 -22.39
C PHE A 458 11.72 -19.76 -22.67
N SER A 459 12.84 -20.48 -22.52
CA SER A 459 12.83 -21.95 -22.65
C SER A 459 11.91 -22.59 -21.64
N THR A 460 11.97 -22.13 -20.36
CA THR A 460 11.10 -22.68 -19.30
C THR A 460 9.61 -22.44 -19.61
N LEU A 461 9.24 -21.24 -20.11
CA LEU A 461 7.85 -20.97 -20.52
C LEU A 461 7.41 -21.86 -21.70
N GLY A 462 8.29 -22.03 -22.70
CA GLY A 462 8.02 -22.88 -23.86
C GLY A 462 7.90 -24.36 -23.51
N GLU A 463 8.74 -24.89 -22.61
CA GLU A 463 8.67 -26.27 -22.11
C GLU A 463 7.33 -26.55 -21.41
N GLU A 464 6.77 -25.55 -20.73
CA GLU A 464 5.46 -25.63 -20.06
C GLU A 464 4.28 -25.27 -20.99
N GLY A 465 4.52 -25.06 -22.30
CA GLY A 465 3.49 -24.74 -23.29
C GLY A 465 2.88 -23.36 -23.14
N ILE A 466 3.58 -22.43 -22.47
CA ILE A 466 3.10 -21.04 -22.27
C ILE A 466 3.56 -20.19 -23.44
N ASN A 467 2.60 -19.64 -24.18
CA ASN A 467 2.87 -18.67 -25.26
C ASN A 467 3.16 -17.27 -24.68
N ILE A 468 3.96 -16.49 -25.43
CA ILE A 468 4.38 -15.16 -25.04
C ILE A 468 3.81 -14.16 -26.05
N GLU A 469 2.95 -13.27 -25.59
CA GLU A 469 2.32 -12.23 -26.43
C GLU A 469 3.20 -11.00 -26.56
N MET A 470 3.83 -10.57 -25.49
CA MET A 470 4.67 -9.38 -25.46
C MET A 470 5.94 -9.62 -24.66
N ILE A 471 7.04 -9.02 -25.09
CA ILE A 471 8.31 -9.00 -24.37
C ILE A 471 8.75 -7.55 -24.19
N SER A 472 9.07 -7.20 -22.94
CA SER A 472 9.71 -5.93 -22.62
C SER A 472 10.91 -6.17 -21.71
N GLN A 473 12.02 -5.53 -22.00
CA GLN A 473 13.22 -5.58 -21.18
C GLN A 473 13.63 -4.15 -20.83
N GLY A 474 13.42 -3.78 -19.57
CA GLY A 474 13.76 -2.46 -19.03
C GLY A 474 15.20 -2.35 -18.56
N GLU A 475 15.61 -1.13 -18.22
CA GLU A 475 16.79 -0.85 -17.41
C GLU A 475 16.41 -0.99 -15.92
N SER A 476 16.79 -2.08 -15.32
CA SER A 476 16.74 -2.24 -13.86
C SER A 476 18.14 -2.50 -13.31
#